data_217c555021fed11c09f634ea37d7d041
#
_entry.id   217c555021fed11c09f634ea37d7d041
#
_cell.length_a   1.000
_cell.length_b   1.000
_cell.length_c   1.000
_cell.angle_alpha   90.00
_cell.angle_beta   90.00
_cell.angle_gamma   90.00
#
_symmetry.space_group_name_H-M   'P 1'
#
loop_
_entity.id
_entity.type
_entity.pdbx_description
1 polymer ?
#
loop_
_entity_poly.entity_id
_entity_poly.type
_entity_poly.pdbx_seq_one_letter_code
_entity_poly.pdbx_strand_id
1 'polypeptide(L)'
;MSQAAQYAPAGPDQPVKRPGRARLFLVPAAIVLILLAIPGGLYAFSQNQLSQAQSSKAHAAYSQALSQYATVQSVAGNPVSRLLLGDLADRAQTGTAETHFLWGVELNKQGKFADGEAQLRAAIKIGLTDWATRANAALADLFLAWGQSLVANKQFQAGIDKYRLVSGVDITGNLAASTNASLATAYAAYAQWYTQQEPADYPNALTWYESLVKEFPDSPEAKQAQASLLPQTLYNAGLAFVQQVRYQQARDAMDELVTNYPTTTWAAQANTALHADQPLTGQLVLSDQTPTPIANRLVRIATHWKIVKAHTYDDSGGKIYSTSTDAKGNFKVMMPPGQNYLITWWDPTRSTFVTTFLSDNVPVNQITINALEPAHTTVATS
;
A
#
# COMPACT_ATOMS: atom_id res chain seq x y z
N MET A 1 11.63 -3.76 -128.21
CA MET A 1 11.00 -5.04 -127.90
C MET A 1 10.10 -4.88 -126.73
N SER A 2 8.85 -4.98 -127.03
CA SER A 2 7.68 -4.74 -126.19
C SER A 2 7.40 -5.94 -125.27
N GLN A 3 7.04 -5.81 -124.04
CA GLN A 3 6.24 -6.76 -123.31
C GLN A 3 5.15 -6.02 -122.52
N ALA A 4 3.99 -6.34 -122.88
CA ALA A 4 2.74 -5.87 -122.26
C ALA A 4 2.53 -6.61 -120.93
N ALA A 5 2.20 -5.87 -119.84
CA ALA A 5 1.70 -6.44 -118.63
C ALA A 5 0.19 -6.64 -118.70
N GLN A 6 -0.23 -7.91 -118.44
CA GLN A 6 -1.62 -8.30 -118.34
C GLN A 6 -2.21 -7.89 -116.98
N TYR A 7 -3.34 -7.17 -117.06
CA TYR A 7 -4.22 -6.92 -115.92
C TYR A 7 -5.07 -8.19 -115.62
N ALA A 8 -5.02 -8.62 -114.33
CA ALA A 8 -5.94 -9.61 -113.81
C ALA A 8 -7.15 -8.91 -113.15
N PRO A 9 -8.35 -9.40 -113.30
CA PRO A 9 -9.52 -8.74 -112.67
C PRO A 9 -9.60 -8.93 -111.18
N ALA A 10 -10.07 -7.86 -110.54
CA ALA A 10 -10.32 -7.86 -109.11
C ALA A 10 -11.42 -8.85 -108.74
N GLY A 11 -11.14 -9.76 -107.77
CA GLY A 11 -12.11 -10.64 -107.16
C GLY A 11 -13.08 -9.89 -106.26
N PRO A 12 -14.27 -10.46 -105.95
CA PRO A 12 -15.34 -9.80 -105.21
C PRO A 12 -14.95 -9.48 -103.80
N ASP A 13 -15.24 -8.26 -103.34
CA ASP A 13 -15.11 -7.80 -101.93
C ASP A 13 -15.73 -8.75 -100.95
N GLN A 14 -14.89 -9.30 -100.08
CA GLN A 14 -15.39 -10.02 -98.88
C GLN A 14 -15.95 -8.99 -97.87
N PRO A 15 -17.12 -9.17 -97.30
CA PRO A 15 -17.67 -8.28 -96.30
C PRO A 15 -16.83 -8.34 -95.04
N VAL A 16 -16.20 -7.22 -94.66
CA VAL A 16 -15.54 -7.06 -93.39
C VAL A 16 -16.56 -7.24 -92.29
N LYS A 17 -16.47 -8.39 -91.52
CA LYS A 17 -17.25 -8.61 -90.28
C LYS A 17 -16.85 -7.53 -89.28
N ARG A 18 -17.69 -6.49 -89.13
CA ARG A 18 -17.59 -5.51 -88.04
C ARG A 18 -17.82 -6.29 -86.71
N PRO A 19 -16.93 -6.21 -85.69
CA PRO A 19 -17.16 -6.81 -84.43
C PRO A 19 -18.45 -6.26 -83.83
N GLY A 20 -19.39 -7.15 -83.59
CA GLY A 20 -20.74 -6.81 -83.15
C GLY A 20 -20.70 -5.89 -81.93
N ARG A 21 -21.47 -4.84 -81.93
CA ARG A 21 -21.66 -3.86 -80.83
C ARG A 21 -22.01 -4.52 -79.48
N ALA A 22 -22.44 -5.77 -79.50
CA ALA A 22 -22.69 -6.61 -78.27
C ALA A 22 -21.45 -6.83 -77.42
N ARG A 23 -20.22 -6.94 -78.00
CA ARG A 23 -18.97 -7.12 -77.18
C ARG A 23 -18.54 -5.84 -76.45
N LEU A 24 -18.95 -4.69 -76.92
CA LEU A 24 -18.58 -3.38 -76.31
C LEU A 24 -19.34 -3.12 -74.99
N PHE A 25 -20.52 -3.78 -74.80
CA PHE A 25 -21.34 -3.63 -73.59
C PHE A 25 -21.11 -4.79 -72.57
N LEU A 26 -20.53 -5.93 -72.99
CA LEU A 26 -20.27 -7.06 -72.12
C LEU A 26 -19.11 -6.79 -71.14
N VAL A 27 -18.10 -6.08 -71.54
CA VAL A 27 -16.94 -5.76 -70.68
C VAL A 27 -17.33 -4.80 -69.54
N PRO A 28 -18.02 -3.65 -69.80
CA PRO A 28 -18.45 -2.82 -68.64
C PRO A 28 -19.50 -3.48 -67.77
N ALA A 29 -20.42 -4.30 -68.36
CA ALA A 29 -21.36 -5.07 -67.54
C ALA A 29 -20.69 -6.11 -66.65
N ALA A 30 -19.66 -6.81 -67.14
CA ALA A 30 -18.87 -7.74 -66.34
C ALA A 30 -18.08 -7.04 -65.21
N ILE A 31 -17.52 -5.86 -65.51
CA ILE A 31 -16.84 -5.03 -64.49
C ILE A 31 -17.82 -4.57 -63.41
N VAL A 32 -19.01 -4.10 -63.78
CA VAL A 32 -20.07 -3.70 -62.84
C VAL A 32 -20.53 -4.89 -61.98
N LEU A 33 -20.69 -6.07 -62.56
CA LEU A 33 -21.04 -7.28 -61.81
C LEU A 33 -19.94 -7.70 -60.83
N ILE A 34 -18.67 -7.60 -61.18
CA ILE A 34 -17.53 -7.85 -60.31
C ILE A 34 -17.49 -6.79 -59.20
N LEU A 35 -17.68 -5.53 -59.49
CA LEU A 35 -17.70 -4.44 -58.52
C LEU A 35 -18.87 -4.54 -57.53
N LEU A 36 -19.95 -5.20 -57.86
CA LEU A 36 -21.08 -5.48 -56.95
C LEU A 36 -20.97 -6.84 -56.25
N ALA A 37 -20.39 -7.86 -56.90
CA ALA A 37 -20.29 -9.21 -56.34
C ALA A 37 -19.25 -9.30 -55.19
N ILE A 38 -18.14 -8.57 -55.29
CA ILE A 38 -17.09 -8.55 -54.23
C ILE A 38 -17.62 -7.93 -52.94
N PRO A 39 -18.18 -6.70 -52.90
CA PRO A 39 -18.78 -6.13 -51.72
C PRO A 39 -19.92 -6.96 -51.15
N GLY A 40 -20.77 -7.49 -51.99
CA GLY A 40 -21.88 -8.39 -51.57
C GLY A 40 -21.40 -9.69 -50.90
N GLY A 41 -20.36 -10.29 -51.46
CA GLY A 41 -19.72 -11.47 -50.88
C GLY A 41 -19.06 -11.19 -49.53
N LEU A 42 -18.34 -10.05 -49.43
CA LEU A 42 -17.71 -9.61 -48.16
C LEU A 42 -18.76 -9.26 -47.08
N TYR A 43 -19.87 -8.65 -47.50
CA TYR A 43 -21.00 -8.37 -46.61
C TYR A 43 -21.58 -9.65 -46.01
N ALA A 44 -21.94 -10.61 -46.90
CA ALA A 44 -22.52 -11.89 -46.48
C ALA A 44 -21.56 -12.69 -45.58
N PHE A 45 -20.27 -12.73 -45.90
CA PHE A 45 -19.24 -13.35 -45.07
C PHE A 45 -19.16 -12.69 -43.70
N SER A 46 -19.06 -11.38 -43.66
CA SER A 46 -18.95 -10.62 -42.38
C SER A 46 -20.20 -10.78 -41.53
N GLN A 47 -21.39 -10.79 -42.16
CA GLN A 47 -22.66 -10.99 -41.47
C GLN A 47 -22.74 -12.43 -40.86
N ASN A 48 -22.26 -13.44 -41.60
CA ASN A 48 -22.19 -14.83 -41.07
C ASN A 48 -21.21 -14.94 -39.88
N GLN A 49 -20.05 -14.31 -39.98
CA GLN A 49 -19.07 -14.28 -38.86
C GLN A 49 -19.64 -13.53 -37.63
N LEU A 50 -20.38 -12.42 -37.83
CA LEU A 50 -21.08 -11.75 -36.72
C LEU A 50 -22.11 -12.67 -36.03
N SER A 51 -22.90 -13.37 -36.83
CA SER A 51 -23.90 -14.33 -36.29
C SER A 51 -23.26 -15.45 -35.52
N GLN A 52 -22.17 -16.03 -36.05
CA GLN A 52 -21.39 -17.06 -35.34
C GLN A 52 -20.77 -16.50 -34.05
N ALA A 53 -20.20 -15.29 -34.06
CA ALA A 53 -19.65 -14.64 -32.89
C ALA A 53 -20.72 -14.44 -31.79
N GLN A 54 -21.90 -14.00 -32.16
CA GLN A 54 -23.04 -13.87 -31.23
C GLN A 54 -23.44 -15.19 -30.63
N SER A 55 -23.52 -16.27 -31.45
CA SER A 55 -23.78 -17.63 -30.99
C SER A 55 -22.70 -18.14 -30.04
N SER A 56 -21.43 -17.99 -30.42
CA SER A 56 -20.29 -18.39 -29.56
C SER A 56 -20.31 -17.66 -28.21
N LYS A 57 -20.58 -16.34 -28.21
CA LYS A 57 -20.75 -15.53 -26.99
C LYS A 57 -21.91 -16.04 -26.12
N ALA A 58 -23.05 -16.35 -26.71
CA ALA A 58 -24.21 -16.85 -25.98
C ALA A 58 -23.95 -18.21 -25.32
N HIS A 59 -23.05 -19.02 -25.86
CA HIS A 59 -22.61 -20.29 -25.29
C HIS A 59 -21.34 -20.15 -24.43
N ALA A 60 -20.98 -18.95 -24.02
CA ALA A 60 -19.78 -18.65 -23.21
C ALA A 60 -18.45 -19.11 -23.86
N ALA A 61 -18.43 -19.35 -25.17
CA ALA A 61 -17.21 -19.60 -25.95
C ALA A 61 -16.52 -18.29 -26.31
N TYR A 62 -16.11 -17.52 -25.27
CA TYR A 62 -15.68 -16.11 -25.42
C TYR A 62 -14.47 -15.94 -26.32
N SER A 63 -13.44 -16.78 -26.20
CA SER A 63 -12.25 -16.72 -27.05
C SER A 63 -12.57 -16.92 -28.53
N GLN A 64 -13.51 -17.85 -28.86
CA GLN A 64 -13.97 -18.07 -30.22
C GLN A 64 -14.79 -16.87 -30.72
N ALA A 65 -15.68 -16.31 -29.90
CA ALA A 65 -16.43 -15.11 -30.24
C ALA A 65 -15.51 -13.94 -30.59
N LEU A 66 -14.48 -13.70 -29.76
CA LEU A 66 -13.48 -12.64 -30.01
C LEU A 66 -12.71 -12.85 -31.32
N SER A 67 -12.30 -14.07 -31.63
CA SER A 67 -11.65 -14.40 -32.91
C SER A 67 -12.55 -14.10 -34.12
N GLN A 68 -13.83 -14.45 -34.01
CA GLN A 68 -14.83 -14.19 -35.08
C GLN A 68 -15.09 -12.69 -35.24
N TYR A 69 -15.22 -11.90 -34.16
CA TYR A 69 -15.33 -10.44 -34.22
C TYR A 69 -14.07 -9.81 -34.81
N ALA A 70 -12.88 -10.28 -34.45
CA ALA A 70 -11.61 -9.79 -35.03
C ALA A 70 -11.56 -10.03 -36.55
N THR A 71 -12.09 -11.18 -37.02
CA THR A 71 -12.21 -11.46 -38.44
C THR A 71 -13.10 -10.43 -39.14
N VAL A 72 -14.25 -10.07 -38.57
CA VAL A 72 -15.12 -9.02 -39.11
C VAL A 72 -14.41 -7.67 -39.13
N GLN A 73 -13.73 -7.30 -38.05
CA GLN A 73 -12.98 -6.04 -37.95
C GLN A 73 -11.86 -5.95 -38.98
N SER A 74 -11.16 -7.06 -39.28
CA SER A 74 -10.11 -7.09 -40.30
C SER A 74 -10.64 -6.87 -41.71
N VAL A 75 -11.83 -7.41 -42.02
CA VAL A 75 -12.46 -7.28 -43.34
C VAL A 75 -13.18 -5.94 -43.53
N ALA A 76 -14.00 -5.55 -42.52
CA ALA A 76 -14.89 -4.41 -42.62
C ALA A 76 -14.28 -3.11 -42.07
N GLY A 77 -13.21 -3.20 -41.28
CA GLY A 77 -12.61 -2.05 -40.55
C GLY A 77 -11.61 -1.24 -41.34
N ASN A 78 -11.11 -1.70 -42.51
CA ASN A 78 -10.19 -0.90 -43.33
C ASN A 78 -10.90 0.28 -43.99
N PRO A 79 -10.19 1.38 -44.31
CA PRO A 79 -10.82 2.62 -44.83
C PRO A 79 -11.70 2.47 -46.07
N VAL A 80 -11.36 1.55 -46.97
CA VAL A 80 -12.09 1.30 -48.19
C VAL A 80 -13.37 0.49 -47.94
N SER A 81 -13.23 -0.64 -47.20
CA SER A 81 -14.39 -1.47 -46.85
C SER A 81 -15.34 -0.76 -45.90
N ARG A 82 -14.86 0.14 -45.05
CA ARG A 82 -15.66 0.85 -44.07
C ARG A 82 -16.74 1.72 -44.64
N LEU A 83 -16.54 2.23 -45.92
CA LEU A 83 -17.58 2.96 -46.64
C LEU A 83 -18.84 2.12 -46.88
N LEU A 84 -18.68 0.80 -47.03
CA LEU A 84 -19.78 -0.11 -47.38
C LEU A 84 -20.15 -1.07 -46.21
N LEU A 85 -19.20 -1.37 -45.35
CA LEU A 85 -19.32 -2.37 -44.27
C LEU A 85 -19.13 -1.77 -42.89
N GLY A 86 -19.13 -0.44 -42.74
CA GLY A 86 -18.82 0.26 -41.48
C GLY A 86 -19.76 -0.16 -40.34
N ASP A 87 -21.06 -0.34 -40.63
CA ASP A 87 -22.02 -0.85 -39.63
C ASP A 87 -21.60 -2.23 -39.05
N LEU A 88 -21.11 -3.13 -39.91
CA LEU A 88 -20.65 -4.43 -39.45
C LEU A 88 -19.37 -4.33 -38.62
N ALA A 89 -18.47 -3.43 -38.95
CA ALA A 89 -17.26 -3.13 -38.18
C ALA A 89 -17.62 -2.57 -36.77
N ASP A 90 -18.54 -1.64 -36.69
CA ASP A 90 -19.01 -1.01 -35.48
C ASP A 90 -19.76 -2.03 -34.58
N ARG A 91 -20.57 -2.89 -35.18
CA ARG A 91 -21.22 -4.04 -34.47
C ARG A 91 -20.20 -5.05 -33.98
N ALA A 92 -19.16 -5.34 -34.74
CA ALA A 92 -18.09 -6.21 -34.30
C ALA A 92 -17.28 -5.61 -33.14
N GLN A 93 -17.01 -4.31 -33.18
CA GLN A 93 -16.33 -3.59 -32.11
C GLN A 93 -17.17 -3.61 -30.82
N THR A 94 -18.48 -3.34 -30.92
CA THR A 94 -19.42 -3.44 -29.80
C THR A 94 -19.48 -4.86 -29.25
N GLY A 95 -19.58 -5.85 -30.12
CA GLY A 95 -19.58 -7.27 -29.72
C GLY A 95 -18.29 -7.69 -29.03
N THR A 96 -17.15 -7.15 -29.45
CA THR A 96 -15.86 -7.38 -28.81
C THR A 96 -15.85 -6.83 -27.37
N ALA A 97 -16.28 -5.58 -27.19
CA ALA A 97 -16.34 -4.96 -25.86
C ALA A 97 -17.27 -5.73 -24.92
N GLU A 98 -18.46 -6.07 -25.41
CA GLU A 98 -19.44 -6.88 -24.64
C GLU A 98 -18.87 -8.25 -24.28
N THR A 99 -18.18 -8.92 -25.20
CA THR A 99 -17.60 -10.24 -24.95
C THR A 99 -16.52 -10.20 -23.87
N HIS A 100 -15.62 -9.24 -23.94
CA HIS A 100 -14.63 -9.03 -22.89
C HIS A 100 -15.28 -8.73 -21.54
N PHE A 101 -16.31 -7.87 -21.51
CA PHE A 101 -17.07 -7.58 -20.29
C PHE A 101 -17.70 -8.85 -19.70
N LEU A 102 -18.47 -9.60 -20.48
CA LEU A 102 -19.13 -10.82 -20.01
C LEU A 102 -18.14 -11.87 -19.53
N TRP A 103 -17.04 -12.04 -20.25
CA TRP A 103 -15.98 -12.96 -19.87
C TRP A 103 -15.32 -12.55 -18.54
N GLY A 104 -15.02 -11.27 -18.37
CA GLY A 104 -14.47 -10.74 -17.12
C GLY A 104 -15.41 -10.95 -15.93
N VAL A 105 -16.70 -10.70 -16.10
CA VAL A 105 -17.72 -10.96 -15.07
C VAL A 105 -17.81 -12.47 -14.72
N GLU A 106 -17.75 -13.33 -15.72
CA GLU A 106 -17.79 -14.79 -15.49
C GLU A 106 -16.53 -15.28 -14.75
N LEU A 107 -15.35 -14.79 -15.13
CA LEU A 107 -14.09 -15.10 -14.44
C LEU A 107 -14.08 -14.64 -12.98
N ASN A 108 -14.70 -13.46 -12.71
CA ASN A 108 -14.90 -12.99 -11.33
C ASN A 108 -15.73 -13.99 -10.51
N LYS A 109 -16.86 -14.45 -11.03
CA LYS A 109 -17.70 -15.48 -10.37
C LYS A 109 -16.95 -16.78 -10.10
N GLN A 110 -16.01 -17.14 -10.97
CA GLN A 110 -15.15 -18.33 -10.82
C GLN A 110 -13.97 -18.12 -9.87
N GLY A 111 -13.79 -16.93 -9.31
CA GLY A 111 -12.65 -16.58 -8.47
C GLY A 111 -11.33 -16.41 -9.23
N LYS A 112 -11.37 -16.36 -10.58
CA LYS A 112 -10.21 -16.12 -11.45
C LYS A 112 -9.99 -14.62 -11.64
N PHE A 113 -9.70 -13.96 -10.55
CA PHE A 113 -9.71 -12.50 -10.48
C PHE A 113 -8.73 -11.82 -11.43
N ALA A 114 -7.48 -12.31 -11.53
CA ALA A 114 -6.47 -11.73 -12.41
C ALA A 114 -6.86 -11.80 -13.90
N ASP A 115 -7.41 -12.95 -14.32
CA ASP A 115 -7.90 -13.11 -15.69
C ASP A 115 -9.14 -12.23 -15.92
N GLY A 116 -10.02 -12.14 -14.94
CA GLY A 116 -11.21 -11.27 -14.97
C GLY A 116 -10.82 -9.78 -15.11
N GLU A 117 -9.85 -9.31 -14.32
CA GLU A 117 -9.31 -7.97 -14.43
C GLU A 117 -8.78 -7.70 -15.85
N ALA A 118 -8.01 -8.63 -16.42
CA ALA A 118 -7.46 -8.47 -17.78
C ALA A 118 -8.57 -8.32 -18.83
N GLN A 119 -9.65 -9.09 -18.73
CA GLN A 119 -10.76 -8.99 -19.67
C GLN A 119 -11.56 -7.69 -19.50
N LEU A 120 -11.86 -7.27 -18.26
CA LEU A 120 -12.58 -6.02 -18.01
C LEU A 120 -11.76 -4.80 -18.50
N ARG A 121 -10.44 -4.79 -18.26
CA ARG A 121 -9.56 -3.74 -18.81
C ARG A 121 -9.50 -3.76 -20.34
N ALA A 122 -9.58 -4.93 -20.98
CA ALA A 122 -9.67 -5.03 -22.43
C ALA A 122 -10.98 -4.40 -22.95
N ALA A 123 -12.10 -4.62 -22.27
CA ALA A 123 -13.38 -3.96 -22.62
C ALA A 123 -13.27 -2.42 -22.50
N ILE A 124 -12.65 -1.90 -21.44
CA ILE A 124 -12.42 -0.46 -21.23
C ILE A 124 -11.56 0.12 -22.37
N LYS A 125 -10.48 -0.58 -22.74
CA LYS A 125 -9.51 -0.14 -23.75
C LYS A 125 -10.12 0.05 -25.15
N ILE A 126 -11.24 -0.63 -25.45
CA ILE A 126 -11.94 -0.46 -26.74
C ILE A 126 -12.51 0.96 -26.89
N GLY A 127 -12.76 1.67 -25.78
CA GLY A 127 -13.13 3.09 -25.78
C GLY A 127 -14.60 3.38 -26.06
N LEU A 128 -15.48 2.39 -26.03
CA LEU A 128 -16.93 2.58 -26.11
C LEU A 128 -17.47 2.96 -24.73
N THR A 129 -17.98 4.18 -24.58
CA THR A 129 -18.34 4.81 -23.30
C THR A 129 -19.25 3.91 -22.44
N ASP A 130 -20.31 3.36 -23.01
CA ASP A 130 -21.27 2.52 -22.26
C ASP A 130 -20.60 1.25 -21.72
N TRP A 131 -19.78 0.59 -22.54
CA TRP A 131 -19.07 -0.62 -22.14
C TRP A 131 -17.92 -0.31 -21.17
N ALA A 132 -17.23 0.80 -21.34
CA ALA A 132 -16.20 1.24 -20.41
C ALA A 132 -16.80 1.53 -19.02
N THR A 133 -17.95 2.19 -18.96
CA THR A 133 -18.66 2.45 -17.69
C THR A 133 -19.09 1.14 -17.00
N ARG A 134 -19.70 0.22 -17.74
CA ARG A 134 -20.09 -1.10 -17.20
C ARG A 134 -18.89 -1.91 -16.76
N ALA A 135 -17.79 -1.89 -17.53
CA ALA A 135 -16.59 -2.64 -17.20
C ALA A 135 -15.87 -2.05 -15.98
N ASN A 136 -15.89 -0.72 -15.78
CA ASN A 136 -15.36 -0.10 -14.56
C ASN A 136 -16.18 -0.52 -13.32
N ALA A 137 -17.51 -0.53 -13.42
CA ALA A 137 -18.35 -1.00 -12.31
C ALA A 137 -18.08 -2.48 -11.98
N ALA A 138 -18.01 -3.36 -13.01
CA ALA A 138 -17.67 -4.77 -12.80
C ALA A 138 -16.24 -4.96 -12.26
N LEU A 139 -15.30 -4.09 -12.61
CA LEU A 139 -13.94 -4.10 -12.10
C LEU A 139 -13.90 -3.70 -10.62
N ALA A 140 -14.75 -2.75 -10.20
CA ALA A 140 -14.91 -2.38 -8.80
C ALA A 140 -15.45 -3.57 -7.96
N ASP A 141 -16.49 -4.24 -8.46
CA ASP A 141 -17.03 -5.47 -7.84
C ASP A 141 -15.97 -6.58 -7.76
N LEU A 142 -15.17 -6.73 -8.82
CA LEU A 142 -14.09 -7.73 -8.87
C LEU A 142 -13.02 -7.44 -7.82
N PHE A 143 -12.57 -6.19 -7.68
CA PHE A 143 -11.57 -5.82 -6.68
C PHE A 143 -12.11 -6.03 -5.26
N LEU A 144 -13.39 -5.71 -5.02
CA LEU A 144 -14.02 -5.96 -3.72
C LEU A 144 -14.04 -7.47 -3.40
N ALA A 145 -14.50 -8.30 -4.33
CA ALA A 145 -14.52 -9.75 -4.17
C ALA A 145 -13.12 -10.36 -4.01
N TRP A 146 -12.16 -9.88 -4.80
CA TRP A 146 -10.77 -10.32 -4.69
C TRP A 146 -10.17 -9.97 -3.33
N GLY A 147 -10.37 -8.73 -2.87
CA GLY A 147 -9.94 -8.29 -1.54
C GLY A 147 -10.53 -9.17 -0.44
N GLN A 148 -11.82 -9.48 -0.49
CA GLN A 148 -12.49 -10.40 0.44
C GLN A 148 -11.85 -11.79 0.45
N SER A 149 -11.59 -12.35 -0.72
CA SER A 149 -10.92 -13.65 -0.85
C SER A 149 -9.52 -13.65 -0.25
N LEU A 150 -8.74 -12.60 -0.49
CA LEU A 150 -7.38 -12.47 0.05
C LEU A 150 -7.38 -12.34 1.58
N VAL A 151 -8.27 -11.53 2.14
CA VAL A 151 -8.41 -11.36 3.60
C VAL A 151 -8.84 -12.67 4.26
N ALA A 152 -9.80 -13.40 3.67
CA ALA A 152 -10.23 -14.70 4.16
C ALA A 152 -9.08 -15.73 4.19
N ASN A 153 -8.13 -15.62 3.26
CA ASN A 153 -6.92 -16.44 3.21
C ASN A 153 -5.75 -15.84 4.02
N LYS A 154 -5.99 -14.88 4.91
CA LYS A 154 -5.00 -14.19 5.76
C LYS A 154 -3.91 -13.45 4.97
N GLN A 155 -4.16 -13.13 3.72
CA GLN A 155 -3.31 -12.27 2.88
C GLN A 155 -3.77 -10.81 3.03
N PHE A 156 -3.74 -10.30 4.26
CA PHE A 156 -4.38 -9.05 4.65
C PHE A 156 -3.89 -7.86 3.84
N GLN A 157 -2.58 -7.66 3.72
CA GLN A 157 -2.03 -6.53 2.97
C GLN A 157 -2.48 -6.54 1.51
N ALA A 158 -2.38 -7.70 0.85
CA ALA A 158 -2.81 -7.84 -0.54
C ALA A 158 -4.33 -7.59 -0.70
N GLY A 159 -5.14 -8.02 0.28
CA GLY A 159 -6.58 -7.75 0.31
C GLY A 159 -6.89 -6.26 0.46
N ILE A 160 -6.22 -5.58 1.37
CA ILE A 160 -6.31 -4.14 1.58
C ILE A 160 -5.93 -3.37 0.30
N ASP A 161 -4.86 -3.79 -0.37
CA ASP A 161 -4.43 -3.18 -1.64
C ASP A 161 -5.51 -3.30 -2.72
N LYS A 162 -6.22 -4.46 -2.80
CA LYS A 162 -7.33 -4.62 -3.75
C LYS A 162 -8.54 -3.76 -3.38
N TYR A 163 -8.89 -3.64 -2.11
CA TYR A 163 -9.96 -2.73 -1.68
C TYR A 163 -9.67 -1.27 -2.03
N ARG A 164 -8.43 -0.82 -1.88
CA ARG A 164 -8.03 0.54 -2.24
C ARG A 164 -8.13 0.85 -3.74
N LEU A 165 -8.04 -0.17 -4.61
CA LEU A 165 -8.25 0.00 -6.05
C LEU A 165 -9.70 0.27 -6.42
N VAL A 166 -10.67 -0.09 -5.58
CA VAL A 166 -12.10 0.10 -5.86
C VAL A 166 -12.41 1.57 -6.13
N SER A 167 -11.90 2.49 -5.31
CA SER A 167 -12.16 3.92 -5.45
C SER A 167 -11.68 4.52 -6.79
N GLY A 168 -10.66 3.91 -7.40
CA GLY A 168 -10.13 4.34 -8.69
C GLY A 168 -10.99 3.96 -9.91
N VAL A 169 -11.95 3.04 -9.72
CA VAL A 169 -12.79 2.50 -10.81
C VAL A 169 -14.30 2.62 -10.53
N ASP A 170 -14.69 2.80 -9.27
CA ASP A 170 -16.09 3.05 -8.87
C ASP A 170 -16.47 4.51 -9.14
N ILE A 171 -16.75 4.83 -10.40
CA ILE A 171 -17.08 6.18 -10.87
C ILE A 171 -18.36 6.71 -10.19
N THR A 172 -19.25 5.83 -9.76
CA THR A 172 -20.54 6.19 -9.16
C THR A 172 -20.47 6.38 -7.64
N GLY A 173 -19.41 5.87 -7.00
CA GLY A 173 -19.26 5.84 -5.54
C GLY A 173 -20.21 4.86 -4.83
N ASN A 174 -20.92 4.02 -5.57
CA ASN A 174 -21.90 3.10 -5.00
C ASN A 174 -21.29 2.05 -4.06
N LEU A 175 -20.01 1.70 -4.24
CA LEU A 175 -19.30 0.74 -3.41
C LEU A 175 -18.48 1.38 -2.29
N ALA A 176 -18.45 2.71 -2.18
CA ALA A 176 -17.61 3.40 -1.21
C ALA A 176 -17.89 2.94 0.24
N ALA A 177 -19.18 2.88 0.64
CA ALA A 177 -19.55 2.45 1.99
C ALA A 177 -19.18 0.99 2.27
N SER A 178 -19.42 0.07 1.35
CA SER A 178 -19.09 -1.35 1.50
C SER A 178 -17.58 -1.59 1.47
N THR A 179 -16.86 -0.83 0.66
CA THR A 179 -15.40 -0.88 0.60
C THR A 179 -14.76 -0.38 1.89
N ASN A 180 -15.25 0.74 2.45
CA ASN A 180 -14.78 1.26 3.72
C ASN A 180 -15.06 0.29 4.87
N ALA A 181 -16.23 -0.34 4.90
CA ALA A 181 -16.53 -1.39 5.88
C ALA A 181 -15.59 -2.60 5.75
N SER A 182 -15.32 -3.04 4.51
CA SER A 182 -14.38 -4.14 4.25
C SER A 182 -12.94 -3.79 4.64
N LEU A 183 -12.51 -2.54 4.41
CA LEU A 183 -11.20 -2.04 4.86
C LEU A 183 -11.11 -2.02 6.38
N ALA A 184 -12.13 -1.48 7.08
CA ALA A 184 -12.15 -1.46 8.54
C ALA A 184 -12.06 -2.87 9.13
N THR A 185 -12.85 -3.80 8.62
CA THR A 185 -12.80 -5.22 9.01
C THR A 185 -11.43 -5.85 8.72
N ALA A 186 -10.82 -5.56 7.56
CA ALA A 186 -9.52 -6.09 7.21
C ALA A 186 -8.40 -5.55 8.13
N TYR A 187 -8.44 -4.26 8.48
CA TYR A 187 -7.49 -3.65 9.41
C TYR A 187 -7.60 -4.27 10.81
N ALA A 188 -8.83 -4.42 11.33
CA ALA A 188 -9.06 -5.07 12.61
C ALA A 188 -8.56 -6.52 12.61
N ALA A 189 -8.88 -7.29 11.57
CA ALA A 189 -8.45 -8.68 11.43
C ALA A 189 -6.91 -8.80 11.31
N TYR A 190 -6.26 -7.87 10.62
CA TYR A 190 -4.81 -7.87 10.48
C TYR A 190 -4.11 -7.52 11.79
N ALA A 191 -4.60 -6.51 12.52
CA ALA A 191 -4.13 -6.20 13.86
C ALA A 191 -4.28 -7.40 14.80
N GLN A 192 -5.45 -8.02 14.81
CA GLN A 192 -5.71 -9.20 15.61
C GLN A 192 -4.79 -10.38 15.23
N TRP A 193 -4.53 -10.57 13.95
CA TRP A 193 -3.61 -11.61 13.50
C TRP A 193 -2.20 -11.44 14.09
N TYR A 194 -1.68 -10.20 14.17
CA TYR A 194 -0.40 -9.92 14.80
C TYR A 194 -0.39 -10.24 16.31
N THR A 195 -1.50 -9.98 17.02
CA THR A 195 -1.59 -10.33 18.45
C THR A 195 -1.64 -11.83 18.72
N GLN A 196 -1.97 -12.64 17.71
CA GLN A 196 -2.07 -14.10 17.79
C GLN A 196 -0.80 -14.83 17.35
N GLN A 197 0.24 -14.13 16.94
CA GLN A 197 1.53 -14.73 16.59
C GLN A 197 2.26 -15.23 17.86
N GLU A 198 3.21 -16.11 17.70
CA GLU A 198 4.07 -16.60 18.79
C GLU A 198 5.55 -16.35 18.44
N PRO A 199 6.21 -15.35 19.05
CA PRO A 199 5.66 -14.38 20.00
C PRO A 199 4.71 -13.37 19.35
N ALA A 200 3.78 -12.81 20.12
CA ALA A 200 2.84 -11.79 19.63
C ALA A 200 3.58 -10.52 19.20
N ASP A 201 3.19 -9.97 18.06
CA ASP A 201 3.79 -8.73 17.49
C ASP A 201 2.89 -7.54 17.78
N TYR A 202 2.90 -7.08 19.02
CA TYR A 202 2.10 -5.92 19.45
C TYR A 202 2.47 -4.61 18.76
N PRO A 203 3.75 -4.30 18.45
CA PRO A 203 4.09 -3.11 17.65
C PRO A 203 3.37 -3.03 16.30
N ASN A 204 3.35 -4.11 15.54
CA ASN A 204 2.63 -4.15 14.27
C ASN A 204 1.10 -4.15 14.47
N ALA A 205 0.59 -4.85 15.48
CA ALA A 205 -0.83 -4.80 15.83
C ALA A 205 -1.27 -3.37 16.17
N LEU A 206 -0.48 -2.62 16.93
CA LEU A 206 -0.72 -1.23 17.28
C LEU A 206 -0.87 -0.36 16.03
N THR A 207 0.08 -0.45 15.10
CA THR A 207 0.03 0.30 13.83
C THR A 207 -1.29 0.11 13.08
N TRP A 208 -1.82 -1.12 13.05
CA TRP A 208 -3.07 -1.41 12.33
C TRP A 208 -4.31 -0.95 13.09
N TYR A 209 -4.34 -1.05 14.43
CA TYR A 209 -5.44 -0.50 15.22
C TYR A 209 -5.47 1.03 15.17
N GLU A 210 -4.33 1.71 15.24
CA GLU A 210 -4.25 3.17 15.07
C GLU A 210 -4.73 3.61 13.68
N SER A 211 -4.29 2.90 12.64
CA SER A 211 -4.75 3.14 11.27
C SER A 211 -6.26 2.94 11.13
N LEU A 212 -6.82 1.90 11.75
CA LEU A 212 -8.26 1.64 11.78
C LEU A 212 -9.03 2.81 12.39
N VAL A 213 -8.60 3.26 13.57
CA VAL A 213 -9.26 4.36 14.29
C VAL A 213 -9.12 5.68 13.53
N LYS A 214 -7.99 5.91 12.90
CA LYS A 214 -7.71 7.14 12.13
C LYS A 214 -8.50 7.20 10.83
N GLU A 215 -8.52 6.10 10.06
CA GLU A 215 -9.15 6.08 8.73
C GLU A 215 -10.65 5.81 8.78
N PHE A 216 -11.12 5.05 9.79
CA PHE A 216 -12.51 4.61 9.91
C PHE A 216 -13.09 4.81 11.32
N PRO A 217 -13.02 6.04 11.90
CA PRO A 217 -13.36 6.29 13.31
C PRO A 217 -14.78 5.88 13.69
N ASP A 218 -15.71 5.94 12.76
CA ASP A 218 -17.13 5.62 12.98
C ASP A 218 -17.48 4.15 12.78
N SER A 219 -16.54 3.33 12.30
CA SER A 219 -16.79 1.90 12.08
C SER A 219 -17.01 1.17 13.41
N PRO A 220 -17.80 0.08 13.42
CA PRO A 220 -17.96 -0.77 14.59
C PRO A 220 -16.62 -1.31 15.12
N GLU A 221 -15.73 -1.69 14.19
CA GLU A 221 -14.42 -2.23 14.49
C GLU A 221 -13.52 -1.20 15.19
N ALA A 222 -13.54 0.07 14.74
CA ALA A 222 -12.77 1.14 15.38
C ALA A 222 -13.30 1.43 16.80
N LYS A 223 -14.62 1.49 16.97
CA LYS A 223 -15.24 1.67 18.29
C LYS A 223 -14.89 0.53 19.24
N GLN A 224 -14.91 -0.72 18.76
CA GLN A 224 -14.49 -1.88 19.54
C GLN A 224 -12.99 -1.82 19.87
N ALA A 225 -12.16 -1.45 18.91
CA ALA A 225 -10.71 -1.30 19.13
C ALA A 225 -10.45 -0.26 20.22
N GLN A 226 -11.03 0.93 20.14
CA GLN A 226 -10.89 1.99 21.15
C GLN A 226 -11.38 1.57 22.54
N ALA A 227 -12.49 0.85 22.59
CA ALA A 227 -13.11 0.46 23.86
C ALA A 227 -12.31 -0.58 24.64
N SER A 228 -11.57 -1.48 23.95
CA SER A 228 -10.95 -2.64 24.62
C SER A 228 -9.60 -3.10 24.09
N LEU A 229 -9.42 -3.13 22.76
CA LEU A 229 -8.24 -3.77 22.16
C LEU A 229 -7.03 -2.85 22.12
N LEU A 230 -7.22 -1.58 21.80
CA LEU A 230 -6.15 -0.59 21.67
C LEU A 230 -5.47 -0.30 23.01
N PRO A 231 -6.18 -0.11 24.14
CA PRO A 231 -5.53 0.04 25.44
C PRO A 231 -4.61 -1.12 25.81
N GLN A 232 -5.05 -2.35 25.63
CA GLN A 232 -4.24 -3.55 25.86
C GLN A 232 -3.04 -3.60 24.91
N THR A 233 -3.25 -3.27 23.63
CA THR A 233 -2.21 -3.33 22.61
C THR A 233 -1.14 -2.27 22.87
N LEU A 234 -1.52 -1.04 23.25
CA LEU A 234 -0.60 0.04 23.63
C LEU A 234 0.32 -0.40 24.79
N TYR A 235 -0.25 -0.98 25.86
CA TYR A 235 0.55 -1.47 26.97
C TYR A 235 1.56 -2.53 26.56
N ASN A 236 1.08 -3.56 25.85
CA ASN A 236 1.94 -4.67 25.44
C ASN A 236 2.98 -4.25 24.36
N ALA A 237 2.64 -3.32 23.47
CA ALA A 237 3.58 -2.72 22.54
C ALA A 237 4.66 -1.92 23.29
N GLY A 238 4.28 -1.15 24.31
CA GLY A 238 5.21 -0.47 25.19
C GLY A 238 6.22 -1.43 25.84
N LEU A 239 5.75 -2.56 26.38
CA LEU A 239 6.64 -3.60 26.92
C LEU A 239 7.53 -4.23 25.83
N ALA A 240 7.01 -4.49 24.64
CA ALA A 240 7.79 -5.03 23.54
C ALA A 240 8.85 -4.04 23.05
N PHE A 241 8.56 -2.75 23.03
CA PHE A 241 9.52 -1.70 22.70
C PHE A 241 10.65 -1.62 23.74
N VAL A 242 10.36 -1.78 25.04
CA VAL A 242 11.41 -1.88 26.07
C VAL A 242 12.35 -3.05 25.80
N GLN A 243 11.81 -4.22 25.49
CA GLN A 243 12.61 -5.41 25.14
C GLN A 243 13.49 -5.20 23.90
N GLN A 244 13.02 -4.38 22.96
CA GLN A 244 13.73 -4.02 21.72
C GLN A 244 14.68 -2.82 21.90
N VAL A 245 14.86 -2.30 23.13
CA VAL A 245 15.68 -1.11 23.45
C VAL A 245 15.18 0.16 22.73
N ARG A 246 13.89 0.21 22.42
CA ARG A 246 13.19 1.33 21.75
C ARG A 246 12.44 2.16 22.82
N TYR A 247 13.19 2.68 23.78
CA TYR A 247 12.61 3.29 24.99
C TYR A 247 11.72 4.51 24.72
N GLN A 248 12.05 5.35 23.72
CA GLN A 248 11.19 6.48 23.37
C GLN A 248 9.82 6.01 22.92
N GLN A 249 9.76 5.01 22.04
CA GLN A 249 8.49 4.46 21.54
C GLN A 249 7.72 3.75 22.64
N ALA A 250 8.42 3.14 23.58
CA ALA A 250 7.78 2.56 24.78
C ALA A 250 7.09 3.64 25.62
N ARG A 251 7.78 4.78 25.86
CA ARG A 251 7.20 5.92 26.57
C ARG A 251 6.01 6.51 25.81
N ASP A 252 6.17 6.76 24.53
CA ASP A 252 5.10 7.33 23.69
C ASP A 252 3.83 6.48 23.74
N ALA A 253 3.94 5.15 23.61
CA ALA A 253 2.81 4.23 23.68
C ALA A 253 2.16 4.20 25.09
N MET A 254 2.96 4.22 26.16
CA MET A 254 2.44 4.23 27.53
C MET A 254 1.82 5.59 27.91
N ASP A 255 2.42 6.70 27.48
CA ASP A 255 1.89 8.05 27.68
C ASP A 255 0.56 8.25 26.92
N GLU A 256 0.48 7.77 25.69
CA GLU A 256 -0.77 7.74 24.93
C GLU A 256 -1.86 6.95 25.68
N LEU A 257 -1.53 5.77 26.17
CA LEU A 257 -2.44 4.93 26.94
C LEU A 257 -2.97 5.65 28.20
N VAL A 258 -2.09 6.27 28.97
CA VAL A 258 -2.45 6.99 30.20
C VAL A 258 -3.31 8.22 29.89
N THR A 259 -3.01 8.93 28.77
CA THR A 259 -3.69 10.15 28.37
C THR A 259 -5.06 9.87 27.78
N ASN A 260 -5.16 8.91 26.86
CA ASN A 260 -6.37 8.68 26.07
C ASN A 260 -7.33 7.66 26.73
N TYR A 261 -6.79 6.79 27.61
CA TYR A 261 -7.55 5.69 28.23
C TYR A 261 -7.40 5.62 29.76
N PRO A 262 -7.47 6.74 30.51
CA PRO A 262 -7.06 6.84 31.92
C PRO A 262 -7.83 5.94 32.88
N THR A 263 -9.01 5.48 32.50
CA THR A 263 -9.88 4.65 33.34
C THR A 263 -9.62 3.15 33.21
N THR A 264 -8.72 2.75 32.30
CA THR A 264 -8.43 1.34 32.05
C THR A 264 -7.40 0.79 33.06
N THR A 265 -7.45 -0.51 33.33
CA THR A 265 -6.43 -1.19 34.14
C THR A 265 -5.06 -1.12 33.48
N TRP A 266 -5.00 -1.10 32.16
CA TRP A 266 -3.78 -0.98 31.38
C TRP A 266 -3.12 0.38 31.58
N ALA A 267 -3.89 1.47 31.61
CA ALA A 267 -3.38 2.79 31.91
C ALA A 267 -2.79 2.89 33.36
N ALA A 268 -3.44 2.25 34.33
CA ALA A 268 -2.90 2.19 35.68
C ALA A 268 -1.55 1.45 35.74
N GLN A 269 -1.42 0.35 34.98
CA GLN A 269 -0.17 -0.40 34.87
C GLN A 269 0.91 0.42 34.13
N ALA A 270 0.57 1.07 33.03
CA ALA A 270 1.47 1.94 32.29
C ALA A 270 1.97 3.10 33.16
N ASN A 271 1.08 3.76 33.88
CA ASN A 271 1.44 4.83 34.81
C ASN A 271 2.39 4.35 35.90
N THR A 272 2.16 3.14 36.44
CA THR A 272 3.09 2.53 37.40
C THR A 272 4.46 2.27 36.78
N ALA A 273 4.51 1.76 35.55
CA ALA A 273 5.76 1.48 34.84
C ALA A 273 6.53 2.77 34.51
N LEU A 274 5.83 3.82 34.08
CA LEU A 274 6.43 5.13 33.76
C LEU A 274 7.06 5.82 34.98
N HIS A 275 6.56 5.54 36.20
CA HIS A 275 7.06 6.13 37.44
C HIS A 275 7.93 5.18 38.26
N ALA A 276 8.15 3.96 37.79
CA ALA A 276 8.99 2.98 38.46
C ALA A 276 10.46 3.45 38.47
N ASP A 277 11.15 3.14 39.60
CA ASP A 277 12.58 3.43 39.70
C ASP A 277 13.38 2.70 38.60
N GLN A 278 14.31 3.41 38.00
CA GLN A 278 15.18 2.90 36.92
C GLN A 278 16.61 2.68 37.47
N PRO A 279 17.33 1.65 37.01
CA PRO A 279 18.71 1.44 37.40
C PRO A 279 19.61 2.54 36.82
N LEU A 280 20.25 3.30 37.67
CA LEU A 280 21.37 4.17 37.31
C LEU A 280 22.66 3.41 37.65
N THR A 281 23.50 3.22 36.66
CA THR A 281 24.86 2.72 36.78
C THR A 281 25.85 3.84 36.47
N GLY A 282 26.98 3.82 37.09
CA GLY A 282 28.02 4.80 36.82
C GLY A 282 29.41 4.37 37.28
N GLN A 283 30.42 5.12 36.85
CA GLN A 283 31.78 4.96 37.31
C GLN A 283 32.32 6.31 37.80
N LEU A 284 32.89 6.34 39.00
CA LEU A 284 33.61 7.49 39.51
C LEU A 284 35.11 7.35 39.21
N VAL A 285 35.65 8.32 38.51
CA VAL A 285 37.05 8.34 38.06
C VAL A 285 37.73 9.66 38.35
N LEU A 286 39.05 9.62 38.60
CA LEU A 286 39.89 10.81 38.57
C LEU A 286 40.13 11.19 37.12
N SER A 287 39.88 12.46 36.81
CA SER A 287 40.05 13.02 35.44
C SER A 287 41.49 13.45 35.24
N ASP A 288 42.38 12.50 35.05
CA ASP A 288 43.76 12.70 34.65
C ASP A 288 43.98 12.15 33.22
N GLN A 289 45.25 12.09 32.79
CA GLN A 289 45.57 11.57 31.40
C GLN A 289 45.06 10.14 31.17
N THR A 290 44.94 9.36 32.25
CA THR A 290 44.36 8.01 32.20
C THR A 290 43.32 7.94 33.33
N PRO A 291 42.01 7.91 33.00
CA PRO A 291 40.97 7.88 34.00
C PRO A 291 41.19 6.76 35.01
N THR A 292 41.47 7.15 36.27
CA THR A 292 41.75 6.21 37.34
C THR A 292 40.49 5.97 38.20
N PRO A 293 40.02 4.74 38.32
CA PRO A 293 38.84 4.44 39.12
C PRO A 293 39.00 4.82 40.57
N ILE A 294 37.99 5.44 41.18
CA ILE A 294 37.97 5.80 42.61
C ILE A 294 37.08 4.82 43.35
N ALA A 295 37.72 3.93 44.11
CA ALA A 295 37.06 2.89 44.85
C ALA A 295 36.57 3.35 46.23
N ASN A 296 35.56 2.65 46.76
CA ASN A 296 35.07 2.80 48.13
C ASN A 296 34.66 4.23 48.50
N ARG A 297 34.08 4.96 47.55
CA ARG A 297 33.56 6.32 47.81
C ARG A 297 32.03 6.26 47.93
N LEU A 298 31.51 6.98 48.91
CA LEU A 298 30.10 7.24 49.04
C LEU A 298 29.69 8.23 47.95
N VAL A 299 28.71 7.84 47.12
CA VAL A 299 28.10 8.66 46.07
C VAL A 299 26.68 9.01 46.50
N ARG A 300 26.31 10.30 46.33
CA ARG A 300 24.98 10.80 46.60
C ARG A 300 24.38 11.39 45.33
N ILE A 301 23.10 11.17 45.11
CA ILE A 301 22.32 11.70 44.01
C ILE A 301 21.14 12.48 44.62
N ALA A 302 21.14 13.80 44.40
CA ALA A 302 20.12 14.67 44.92
C ALA A 302 19.05 14.94 43.86
N THR A 303 17.77 14.80 44.25
CA THR A 303 16.62 15.06 43.36
C THR A 303 16.28 16.56 43.21
N HIS A 304 16.70 17.37 44.22
CA HIS A 304 16.61 18.83 44.21
C HIS A 304 17.91 19.41 44.66
N TRP A 305 18.36 20.44 43.98
CA TRP A 305 19.56 21.13 44.33
C TRP A 305 19.53 22.56 43.72
N LYS A 306 20.26 23.48 44.29
CA LYS A 306 20.44 24.83 43.78
C LYS A 306 21.83 25.33 44.04
N ILE A 307 22.36 26.18 43.19
CA ILE A 307 23.61 26.88 43.43
C ILE A 307 23.33 28.02 44.41
N VAL A 308 24.09 28.08 45.50
CA VAL A 308 23.96 29.12 46.51
C VAL A 308 25.06 30.18 46.41
N LYS A 309 26.24 29.80 45.92
CA LYS A 309 27.36 30.68 45.54
C LYS A 309 28.32 29.95 44.60
N ALA A 310 29.31 30.61 44.05
CA ALA A 310 30.32 30.00 43.21
C ALA A 310 30.84 28.66 43.79
N HIS A 311 30.81 27.61 42.98
CA HIS A 311 31.25 26.25 43.34
C HIS A 311 30.56 25.63 44.57
N THR A 312 29.40 26.16 45.00
CA THR A 312 28.67 25.67 46.15
C THR A 312 27.20 25.43 45.84
N TYR A 313 26.70 24.26 46.22
CA TYR A 313 25.30 23.87 46.03
C TYR A 313 24.62 23.61 47.39
N ASP A 314 23.31 23.66 47.40
CA ASP A 314 22.42 23.21 48.48
C ASP A 314 21.50 22.12 47.93
N ASP A 315 21.58 20.94 48.50
CA ASP A 315 20.78 19.76 48.13
C ASP A 315 19.76 19.34 49.23
N SER A 316 19.53 20.25 50.19
CA SER A 316 18.64 19.95 51.35
C SER A 316 17.16 19.91 51.03
N GLY A 317 16.76 20.40 49.83
CA GLY A 317 15.36 20.57 49.45
C GLY A 317 14.66 19.32 48.88
N GLY A 318 15.36 18.15 48.77
CA GLY A 318 14.83 16.98 48.11
C GLY A 318 15.29 15.65 48.70
N LYS A 319 14.85 14.57 48.07
CA LYS A 319 15.29 13.23 48.44
C LYS A 319 16.73 13.00 47.96
N ILE A 320 17.52 12.35 48.80
CA ILE A 320 18.89 11.97 48.51
C ILE A 320 18.97 10.45 48.42
N TYR A 321 19.51 9.96 47.34
CA TYR A 321 19.85 8.55 47.13
C TYR A 321 21.35 8.38 47.34
N SER A 322 21.76 7.27 47.94
CA SER A 322 23.18 7.04 48.25
C SER A 322 23.58 5.62 47.88
N THR A 323 24.80 5.49 47.39
CA THR A 323 25.46 4.20 47.13
C THR A 323 26.97 4.37 47.29
N SER A 324 27.74 3.25 47.22
CA SER A 324 29.21 3.33 47.28
C SER A 324 29.81 2.72 46.01
N THR A 325 30.97 3.24 45.61
CA THR A 325 31.73 2.67 44.49
C THR A 325 32.42 1.35 44.92
N ASP A 326 32.49 0.40 44.01
CA ASP A 326 33.25 -0.84 44.14
C ASP A 326 34.76 -0.61 43.90
N ALA A 327 35.55 -1.70 43.90
CA ALA A 327 37.00 -1.66 43.70
C ALA A 327 37.40 -1.08 42.31
N LYS A 328 36.47 -1.07 41.34
CA LYS A 328 36.64 -0.52 40.00
C LYS A 328 36.00 0.86 39.84
N GLY A 329 35.59 1.50 40.93
CA GLY A 329 34.92 2.77 40.91
C GLY A 329 33.46 2.73 40.44
N ASN A 330 32.88 1.54 40.14
CA ASN A 330 31.52 1.45 39.66
C ASN A 330 30.52 1.59 40.81
N PHE A 331 29.37 2.18 40.53
CA PHE A 331 28.24 2.27 41.44
C PHE A 331 26.92 1.93 40.72
N LYS A 332 25.95 1.50 41.54
CA LYS A 332 24.58 1.26 41.06
C LYS A 332 23.59 1.73 42.11
N VAL A 333 22.49 2.34 41.66
CA VAL A 333 21.40 2.78 42.51
C VAL A 333 20.09 2.75 41.73
N MET A 334 18.96 2.55 42.39
CA MET A 334 17.64 2.68 41.78
C MET A 334 17.12 4.10 41.97
N MET A 335 16.71 4.75 40.90
CA MET A 335 16.31 6.15 40.86
C MET A 335 14.97 6.33 40.19
N PRO A 336 14.06 7.17 40.68
CA PRO A 336 12.85 7.54 39.96
C PRO A 336 13.19 8.26 38.66
N PRO A 337 12.33 8.21 37.63
CA PRO A 337 12.46 9.08 36.46
C PRO A 337 12.43 10.55 36.88
N GLY A 338 13.27 11.36 36.25
CA GLY A 338 13.36 12.79 36.56
C GLY A 338 14.55 13.45 35.87
N GLN A 339 14.63 14.74 36.00
CA GLN A 339 15.63 15.56 35.31
C GLN A 339 16.54 16.31 36.29
N ASN A 340 17.73 16.63 35.83
CA ASN A 340 18.70 17.45 36.53
C ASN A 340 19.06 16.95 37.93
N TYR A 341 19.19 15.65 38.10
CA TYR A 341 19.73 15.08 39.32
C TYR A 341 21.20 15.42 39.43
N LEU A 342 21.64 15.89 40.62
CA LEU A 342 23.04 16.22 40.90
C LEU A 342 23.73 15.00 41.52
N ILE A 343 24.83 14.56 40.91
CA ILE A 343 25.72 13.55 41.47
C ILE A 343 26.87 14.21 42.21
N THR A 344 27.04 13.79 43.46
CA THR A 344 28.13 14.23 44.33
C THR A 344 28.79 13.02 44.96
N TRP A 345 30.03 13.15 45.42
CA TRP A 345 30.78 12.10 46.14
C TRP A 345 31.49 12.63 47.33
N TRP A 346 31.73 11.77 48.34
CA TRP A 346 32.43 12.12 49.56
C TRP A 346 33.92 12.32 49.27
N ASP A 347 34.41 13.53 49.52
CA ASP A 347 35.85 13.85 49.53
C ASP A 347 36.40 13.78 50.95
N PRO A 348 37.25 12.78 51.32
CA PRO A 348 37.79 12.65 52.65
C PRO A 348 38.79 13.75 53.00
N THR A 349 39.39 14.39 51.98
CA THR A 349 40.36 15.47 52.26
C THR A 349 39.66 16.75 52.68
N ARG A 350 38.48 16.98 52.14
CA ARG A 350 37.63 18.17 52.43
C ARG A 350 36.55 17.83 53.50
N SER A 351 36.39 16.56 53.85
CA SER A 351 35.35 16.11 54.76
C SER A 351 33.94 16.57 54.38
N THR A 352 33.66 16.58 53.06
CA THR A 352 32.38 17.03 52.50
C THR A 352 32.04 16.31 51.21
N PHE A 353 30.77 16.43 50.80
CA PHE A 353 30.34 16.01 49.46
C PHE A 353 30.71 17.09 48.43
N VAL A 354 31.27 16.65 47.32
CA VAL A 354 31.75 17.53 46.23
C VAL A 354 31.18 17.07 44.91
N THR A 355 31.19 18.00 43.93
CA THR A 355 30.92 17.74 42.51
C THR A 355 31.88 18.59 41.68
N THR A 356 32.06 18.22 40.43
CA THR A 356 32.88 19.01 39.49
C THR A 356 32.03 20.14 38.87
N PHE A 357 32.63 21.31 38.72
CA PHE A 357 32.02 22.49 38.09
C PHE A 357 32.74 22.81 36.79
N LEU A 358 31.99 23.07 35.74
CA LEU A 358 32.49 23.59 34.47
C LEU A 358 32.74 25.11 34.58
N SER A 359 31.89 25.79 35.33
CA SER A 359 31.99 27.21 35.69
C SER A 359 31.43 27.40 37.09
N ASP A 360 31.52 28.63 37.64
CA ASP A 360 31.10 28.93 39.02
C ASP A 360 29.72 28.43 39.42
N ASN A 361 28.83 28.34 38.44
CA ASN A 361 27.42 28.04 38.66
C ASN A 361 26.89 26.83 37.82
N VAL A 362 27.78 26.07 37.15
CA VAL A 362 27.36 24.96 36.30
C VAL A 362 28.06 23.67 36.74
N PRO A 363 27.45 22.84 37.58
CA PRO A 363 27.99 21.51 37.88
C PRO A 363 27.91 20.59 36.65
N VAL A 364 28.96 19.81 36.44
CA VAL A 364 29.07 18.90 35.28
C VAL A 364 28.27 17.63 35.49
N ASN A 365 28.26 17.14 36.74
CA ASN A 365 27.71 15.81 37.05
C ASN A 365 26.19 15.85 37.30
N GLN A 366 25.48 16.32 36.29
CA GLN A 366 24.01 16.26 36.22
C GLN A 366 23.56 15.12 35.35
N ILE A 367 22.44 14.48 35.72
CA ILE A 367 21.87 13.38 34.93
C ILE A 367 20.35 13.47 34.84
N THR A 368 19.82 13.04 33.70
CA THR A 368 18.40 12.77 33.48
C THR A 368 18.18 11.27 33.52
N ILE A 369 17.17 10.83 34.25
CA ILE A 369 16.71 9.46 34.31
C ILE A 369 15.39 9.38 33.55
N ASN A 370 15.41 8.73 32.42
CA ASN A 370 14.20 8.56 31.60
C ASN A 370 13.40 7.35 32.13
N ALA A 371 12.07 7.45 32.07
CA ALA A 371 11.20 6.33 32.36
C ALA A 371 11.52 5.13 31.44
N LEU A 372 11.41 3.91 31.97
CA LEU A 372 11.60 2.64 31.27
C LEU A 372 13.02 2.40 30.73
N GLU A 373 13.97 3.30 30.98
CA GLU A 373 15.30 3.28 30.38
C GLU A 373 16.40 3.22 31.46
N PRO A 374 17.27 2.20 31.44
CA PRO A 374 18.45 2.18 32.30
C PRO A 374 19.39 3.35 31.97
N ALA A 375 19.82 4.09 32.99
CA ALA A 375 20.75 5.19 32.82
C ALA A 375 22.19 4.78 33.11
N HIS A 376 23.15 5.38 32.39
CA HIS A 376 24.58 5.20 32.63
C HIS A 376 25.31 6.54 32.60
N THR A 377 26.30 6.70 33.49
CA THR A 377 27.10 7.93 33.54
C THR A 377 28.53 7.66 33.97
N THR A 378 29.44 8.52 33.58
CA THR A 378 30.79 8.60 34.13
C THR A 378 30.92 9.90 34.90
N VAL A 379 31.28 9.79 36.18
CA VAL A 379 31.45 10.90 37.06
C VAL A 379 32.97 11.18 37.17
N ALA A 380 33.43 12.26 36.55
CA ALA A 380 34.83 12.64 36.55
C ALA A 380 35.09 13.66 37.67
N THR A 381 36.17 13.49 38.41
CA THR A 381 36.66 14.45 39.40
C THR A 381 38.07 14.87 39.06
N SER A 382 38.43 16.11 39.33
CA SER A 382 39.77 16.66 39.22
C SER A 382 40.48 16.71 40.61
#